data_53063f0c257f393e6b6fef69c6c05895
#
_entry.id   53063f0c257f393e6b6fef69c6c05895
#
_cell.length_a   1.000
_cell.length_b   1.000
_cell.length_c   1.000
_cell.angle_alpha   90.00
_cell.angle_beta   90.00
_cell.angle_gamma   90.00
#
_symmetry.space_group_name_H-M   'P 1'
#
loop_
_entity.id
_entity.type
_entity.pdbx_description
1 polymer ?
#
loop_
_entity_poly.entity_id
_entity_poly.type
_entity_poly.pdbx_seq_one_letter_code
_entity_poly.pdbx_strand_id
1 'polypeptide(L)'
;MSAVTPDTFPVNPEPQADTPPDAPVPPAAIRYLVTLETKDRAPWLAAVRTREIVLAVFRSWHGERHGRILCTTVLPDRVLILLELGANLEITQVIAGWIAASRRAAGYAETFQSEFGGHRLWTAAEAEDCALYIFLTPYRTGLLAPDKTWPGYWAPNPENFRFTSALNPSGGPAEEWLAWPEDRFKALAHEA
;
A
#
# COMPACT_ATOMS: atom_id res chain seq x y z
N MET A 1 33.57 -64.57 3.00
CA MET A 1 33.56 -63.08 2.92
C MET A 1 32.14 -62.67 3.15
N SER A 2 31.79 -62.33 4.40
CA SER A 2 30.43 -61.95 4.79
C SER A 2 30.29 -60.39 4.70
N ALA A 3 29.34 -59.92 3.93
CA ALA A 3 29.03 -58.51 3.84
C ALA A 3 28.24 -58.03 5.07
N VAL A 4 28.77 -57.02 5.74
CA VAL A 4 28.12 -56.35 6.89
C VAL A 4 27.19 -55.25 6.31
N THR A 5 25.91 -55.36 6.62
CA THR A 5 24.88 -54.33 6.30
C THR A 5 25.00 -53.19 7.32
N PRO A 6 25.03 -51.94 6.94
CA PRO A 6 25.01 -50.83 7.92
C PRO A 6 23.62 -50.66 8.53
N ASP A 7 23.58 -50.65 9.87
CA ASP A 7 22.42 -50.35 10.70
C ASP A 7 21.91 -48.95 10.43
N THR A 8 20.64 -48.86 10.01
CA THR A 8 19.91 -47.60 9.85
C THR A 8 19.33 -47.21 11.21
N PHE A 9 19.94 -46.20 11.86
CA PHE A 9 19.38 -45.61 13.08
C PHE A 9 18.03 -44.92 12.78
N PRO A 10 17.00 -45.15 13.60
CA PRO A 10 15.74 -44.40 13.46
C PRO A 10 15.96 -42.92 13.83
N VAL A 11 15.67 -42.03 12.85
CA VAL A 11 15.60 -40.60 13.09
C VAL A 11 14.41 -40.35 14.01
N ASN A 12 14.71 -39.93 15.23
CA ASN A 12 13.71 -39.50 16.19
C ASN A 12 13.06 -38.21 15.66
N PRO A 13 11.72 -38.11 15.52
CA PRO A 13 11.09 -36.86 15.11
C PRO A 13 11.36 -35.83 16.21
N GLU A 14 11.85 -34.64 15.79
CA GLU A 14 12.00 -33.49 16.67
C GLU A 14 10.66 -33.20 17.37
N PRO A 15 10.65 -32.88 18.67
CA PRO A 15 9.44 -32.52 19.36
C PRO A 15 8.89 -31.22 18.74
N GLN A 16 7.72 -31.33 18.13
CA GLN A 16 6.92 -30.15 17.77
C GLN A 16 6.71 -29.35 19.06
N ALA A 17 7.26 -28.15 19.10
CA ALA A 17 7.00 -27.20 20.18
C ALA A 17 5.49 -26.97 20.24
N ASP A 18 4.82 -27.56 21.25
CA ASP A 18 3.43 -27.29 21.58
C ASP A 18 3.31 -25.81 21.88
N THR A 19 2.78 -25.04 20.91
CA THR A 19 2.37 -23.64 21.15
C THR A 19 1.25 -23.69 22.18
N PRO A 20 1.40 -23.01 23.34
CA PRO A 20 0.37 -23.02 24.37
C PRO A 20 -0.97 -22.57 23.76
N PRO A 21 -2.11 -23.23 24.06
CA PRO A 21 -3.41 -22.90 23.48
C PRO A 21 -3.95 -21.53 23.86
N ASP A 22 -3.29 -20.80 24.76
CA ASP A 22 -3.68 -19.49 25.29
C ASP A 22 -2.69 -18.36 24.91
N ALA A 23 -1.81 -18.53 23.94
CA ALA A 23 -1.03 -17.41 23.46
C ALA A 23 -2.00 -16.36 22.86
N PRO A 24 -1.99 -15.10 23.33
CA PRO A 24 -2.87 -14.07 22.80
C PRO A 24 -2.58 -13.93 21.30
N VAL A 25 -3.59 -14.20 20.48
CA VAL A 25 -3.50 -13.95 19.04
C VAL A 25 -3.17 -12.46 18.88
N PRO A 26 -2.05 -12.09 18.25
CA PRO A 26 -1.71 -10.70 18.07
C PRO A 26 -2.89 -10.00 17.39
N PRO A 27 -3.31 -8.81 17.87
CA PRO A 27 -4.44 -8.11 17.26
C PRO A 27 -4.19 -7.96 15.78
N ALA A 28 -5.16 -8.36 14.98
CA ALA A 28 -5.07 -8.29 13.53
C ALA A 28 -4.71 -6.85 13.13
N ALA A 29 -3.69 -6.69 12.30
CA ALA A 29 -3.31 -5.39 11.80
C ALA A 29 -4.50 -4.73 11.09
N ILE A 30 -4.77 -3.47 11.42
CA ILE A 30 -5.90 -2.73 10.83
C ILE A 30 -5.43 -2.06 9.55
N ARG A 31 -6.19 -2.22 8.47
CA ARG A 31 -5.89 -1.62 7.18
C ARG A 31 -6.83 -0.46 6.88
N TYR A 32 -6.28 0.53 6.19
CA TYR A 32 -7.00 1.73 5.77
C TYR A 32 -6.64 2.09 4.34
N LEU A 33 -7.66 2.46 3.55
CA LEU A 33 -7.46 3.32 2.39
C LEU A 33 -7.47 4.76 2.89
N VAL A 34 -6.41 5.52 2.63
CA VAL A 34 -6.26 6.91 3.04
C VAL A 34 -6.13 7.79 1.81
N THR A 35 -6.89 8.88 1.79
CA THR A 35 -6.79 9.95 0.78
C THR A 35 -6.32 11.24 1.44
N LEU A 36 -5.17 11.74 1.01
CA LEU A 36 -4.62 13.03 1.40
C LEU A 36 -4.79 14.01 0.24
N GLU A 37 -5.73 14.91 0.32
CA GLU A 37 -5.90 15.94 -0.69
C GLU A 37 -4.98 17.14 -0.44
N THR A 38 -4.49 17.74 -1.51
CA THR A 38 -3.80 19.03 -1.42
C THR A 38 -4.81 20.12 -1.06
N LYS A 39 -4.36 21.16 -0.36
CA LYS A 39 -5.23 22.31 -0.04
C LYS A 39 -5.80 22.90 -1.33
N ASP A 40 -7.12 23.09 -1.35
CA ASP A 40 -7.87 23.62 -2.47
C ASP A 40 -7.69 22.81 -3.78
N ARG A 41 -7.32 21.54 -3.68
CA ARG A 41 -7.03 20.66 -4.82
C ARG A 41 -5.94 21.22 -5.75
N ALA A 42 -5.08 22.07 -5.23
CA ALA A 42 -4.00 22.66 -6.00
C ALA A 42 -3.00 21.60 -6.48
N PRO A 43 -2.61 21.57 -7.77
CA PRO A 43 -1.84 20.46 -8.36
C PRO A 43 -0.33 20.57 -8.11
N TRP A 44 0.10 20.97 -6.91
CA TRP A 44 1.51 21.18 -6.61
C TRP A 44 2.34 19.87 -6.60
N LEU A 45 1.68 18.72 -6.46
CA LEU A 45 2.31 17.40 -6.60
C LEU A 45 2.56 16.99 -8.07
N ALA A 46 2.09 17.78 -9.06
CA ALA A 46 2.36 17.52 -10.47
C ALA A 46 3.85 17.61 -10.81
N ALA A 47 4.60 18.48 -10.12
CA ALA A 47 6.03 18.63 -10.34
C ALA A 47 6.76 17.32 -9.98
N VAL A 48 7.58 16.82 -10.90
CA VAL A 48 8.33 15.55 -10.74
C VAL A 48 9.12 15.55 -9.44
N ARG A 49 9.87 16.63 -9.19
CA ARG A 49 10.69 16.77 -7.97
C ARG A 49 9.87 16.68 -6.69
N THR A 50 8.71 17.33 -6.65
CA THR A 50 7.84 17.33 -5.46
C THR A 50 7.28 15.92 -5.22
N ARG A 51 6.83 15.25 -6.26
CA ARG A 51 6.34 13.88 -6.20
C ARG A 51 7.41 12.92 -5.69
N GLU A 52 8.63 13.03 -6.20
CA GLU A 52 9.76 12.20 -5.75
C GLU A 52 10.10 12.43 -4.28
N ILE A 53 10.07 13.69 -3.81
CA ILE A 53 10.29 14.02 -2.40
C ILE A 53 9.21 13.37 -1.52
N VAL A 54 7.93 13.49 -1.89
CA VAL A 54 6.82 12.89 -1.14
C VAL A 54 6.95 11.37 -1.10
N LEU A 55 7.27 10.73 -2.23
CA LEU A 55 7.53 9.29 -2.27
C LEU A 55 8.73 8.87 -1.42
N ALA A 56 9.79 9.67 -1.40
CA ALA A 56 10.96 9.39 -0.56
C ALA A 56 10.60 9.45 0.93
N VAL A 57 9.75 10.40 1.34
CA VAL A 57 9.23 10.46 2.73
C VAL A 57 8.44 9.19 3.04
N PHE A 58 7.51 8.76 2.18
CA PHE A 58 6.74 7.53 2.40
C PHE A 58 7.65 6.30 2.52
N ARG A 59 8.65 6.17 1.66
CA ARG A 59 9.63 5.07 1.73
C ARG A 59 10.41 5.08 3.05
N SER A 60 10.84 6.25 3.51
CA SER A 60 11.60 6.39 4.77
C SER A 60 10.74 6.14 6.03
N TRP A 61 9.42 6.32 5.92
CA TRP A 61 8.47 6.13 7.02
C TRP A 61 7.79 4.76 7.01
N HIS A 62 7.96 4.00 5.94
CA HIS A 62 7.44 2.64 5.86
C HIS A 62 8.09 1.76 6.93
N GLY A 63 7.27 1.19 7.83
CA GLY A 63 7.73 0.28 8.89
C GLY A 63 6.81 0.28 10.10
N GLU A 64 7.12 -0.55 11.08
CA GLU A 64 6.27 -0.79 12.26
C GLU A 64 6.04 0.46 13.12
N ARG A 65 6.98 1.40 13.13
CA ARG A 65 6.89 2.64 13.92
C ARG A 65 5.91 3.66 13.35
N HIS A 66 5.67 3.63 12.05
CA HIS A 66 4.93 4.67 11.34
C HIS A 66 3.80 4.11 10.48
N GLY A 67 3.53 2.81 10.62
CA GLY A 67 2.61 2.09 9.76
C GLY A 67 3.29 1.50 8.51
N ARG A 68 2.78 0.37 8.04
CA ARG A 68 3.26 -0.32 6.86
C ARG A 68 2.46 0.13 5.65
N ILE A 69 3.11 0.84 4.75
CA ILE A 69 2.49 1.18 3.46
C ILE A 69 2.47 -0.08 2.60
N LEU A 70 1.31 -0.50 2.15
CA LEU A 70 1.16 -1.65 1.26
C LEU A 70 1.29 -1.20 -0.21
N CYS A 71 0.67 -0.09 -0.57
CA CYS A 71 0.94 0.63 -1.82
C CYS A 71 0.49 2.09 -1.70
N THR A 72 0.97 2.94 -2.60
CA THR A 72 0.59 4.35 -2.68
C THR A 72 0.68 4.87 -4.10
N THR A 73 -0.11 5.89 -4.43
CA THR A 73 0.06 6.69 -5.64
C THR A 73 -0.01 8.18 -5.33
N VAL A 74 0.96 8.94 -5.83
CA VAL A 74 1.00 10.40 -5.74
C VAL A 74 0.47 10.97 -7.04
N LEU A 75 -0.69 11.59 -6.98
CA LEU A 75 -1.38 12.30 -8.07
C LEU A 75 -1.09 13.80 -7.99
N PRO A 76 -1.42 14.60 -9.00
CA PRO A 76 -1.16 16.04 -8.97
C PRO A 76 -1.75 16.78 -7.77
N ASP A 77 -2.92 16.38 -7.30
CA ASP A 77 -3.75 17.06 -6.31
C ASP A 77 -4.04 16.22 -5.05
N ARG A 78 -3.56 15.00 -4.99
CA ARG A 78 -3.81 14.10 -3.85
C ARG A 78 -2.82 12.93 -3.79
N VAL A 79 -2.82 12.24 -2.67
CA VAL A 79 -2.12 10.97 -2.47
C VAL A 79 -3.12 9.94 -1.99
N LEU A 80 -3.10 8.77 -2.62
CA LEU A 80 -3.85 7.60 -2.17
C LEU A 80 -2.88 6.61 -1.54
N ILE A 81 -3.25 6.06 -0.39
CA ILE A 81 -2.37 5.18 0.38
C ILE A 81 -3.16 4.00 0.91
N LEU A 82 -2.69 2.80 0.65
CA LEU A 82 -3.12 1.61 1.39
C LEU A 82 -2.15 1.38 2.54
N LEU A 83 -2.65 1.56 3.75
CA LEU A 83 -1.87 1.56 4.99
C LEU A 83 -2.29 0.41 5.90
N GLU A 84 -1.33 -0.27 6.50
CA GLU A 84 -1.54 -1.23 7.58
C GLU A 84 -0.96 -0.66 8.88
N LEU A 85 -1.79 -0.56 9.92
CA LEU A 85 -1.40 -0.06 11.24
C LEU A 85 -1.25 -1.20 12.23
N GLY A 86 -0.19 -1.16 13.02
CA GLY A 86 -0.07 -1.98 14.22
C GLY A 86 -1.01 -1.52 15.33
N ALA A 87 -1.29 -2.39 16.30
CA ALA A 87 -2.27 -2.19 17.36
C ALA A 87 -2.07 -0.92 18.22
N ASN A 88 -0.86 -0.37 18.25
CA ASN A 88 -0.49 0.77 19.11
C ASN A 88 -0.34 2.08 18.33
N LEU A 89 -0.78 2.12 17.05
CA LEU A 89 -0.67 3.30 16.21
C LEU A 89 -2.05 3.91 15.96
N GLU A 90 -2.13 5.22 16.15
CA GLU A 90 -3.31 6.01 15.81
C GLU A 90 -3.15 6.61 14.41
N ILE A 91 -4.12 6.35 13.52
CA ILE A 91 -4.07 6.80 12.12
C ILE A 91 -3.85 8.31 12.00
N THR A 92 -4.52 9.10 12.83
CA THR A 92 -4.42 10.57 12.85
C THR A 92 -3.00 11.04 13.14
N GLN A 93 -2.30 10.39 14.07
CA GLN A 93 -0.92 10.71 14.42
C GLN A 93 0.04 10.33 13.29
N VAL A 94 -0.15 9.17 12.67
CA VAL A 94 0.67 8.72 11.53
C VAL A 94 0.52 9.67 10.36
N ILE A 95 -0.71 10.03 10.00
CA ILE A 95 -0.98 10.94 8.87
C ILE A 95 -0.43 12.35 9.16
N ALA A 96 -0.66 12.89 10.35
CA ALA A 96 -0.11 14.20 10.73
C ALA A 96 1.43 14.22 10.66
N GLY A 97 2.08 13.14 11.08
CA GLY A 97 3.51 12.96 10.98
C GLY A 97 4.02 12.96 9.53
N TRP A 98 3.35 12.24 8.63
CA TRP A 98 3.70 12.21 7.20
C TRP A 98 3.52 13.56 6.52
N ILE A 99 2.43 14.26 6.80
CA ILE A 99 2.20 15.62 6.31
C ILE A 99 3.33 16.54 6.76
N ALA A 100 3.66 16.52 8.05
CA ALA A 100 4.74 17.35 8.61
C ALA A 100 6.12 17.02 8.01
N ALA A 101 6.42 15.72 7.80
CA ALA A 101 7.68 15.29 7.18
C ALA A 101 7.75 15.70 5.71
N SER A 102 6.66 15.53 4.95
CA SER A 102 6.56 15.93 3.54
C SER A 102 6.74 17.44 3.37
N ARG A 103 6.13 18.25 4.23
CA ARG A 103 6.32 19.71 4.26
C ARG A 103 7.77 20.10 4.45
N ARG A 104 8.42 19.53 5.46
CA ARG A 104 9.84 19.83 5.75
C ARG A 104 10.75 19.43 4.60
N ALA A 105 10.53 18.26 4.01
CA ALA A 105 11.36 17.76 2.92
C ALA A 105 11.16 18.55 1.62
N ALA A 106 9.92 18.95 1.32
CA ALA A 106 9.61 19.71 0.11
C ALA A 106 9.94 21.20 0.23
N GLY A 107 10.12 21.75 1.44
CA GLY A 107 10.38 23.17 1.66
C GLY A 107 9.20 24.08 1.29
N TYR A 108 7.98 23.53 1.20
CA TYR A 108 6.79 24.28 0.81
C TYR A 108 5.97 24.72 2.02
N ALA A 109 5.43 25.94 1.95
CA ALA A 109 4.39 26.41 2.86
C ALA A 109 3.03 25.78 2.55
N GLU A 110 2.85 25.30 1.32
CA GLU A 110 1.65 24.66 0.84
C GLU A 110 1.50 23.24 1.37
N THR A 111 0.26 22.82 1.55
CA THR A 111 -0.04 21.68 2.39
C THR A 111 -1.16 20.83 1.83
N PHE A 112 -1.24 19.65 2.38
CA PHE A 112 -2.46 18.87 2.35
C PHE A 112 -3.56 19.56 3.16
N GLN A 113 -4.80 19.25 2.89
CA GLN A 113 -5.92 19.63 3.74
C GLN A 113 -5.68 19.12 5.17
N SER A 114 -6.30 19.76 6.14
CA SER A 114 -6.21 19.34 7.55
C SER A 114 -6.97 18.03 7.81
N GLU A 115 -8.00 17.81 7.03
CA GLU A 115 -8.79 16.59 7.05
C GLU A 115 -8.29 15.62 5.98
N PHE A 116 -8.38 14.33 6.26
CA PHE A 116 -8.08 13.27 5.32
C PHE A 116 -9.26 12.30 5.26
N GLY A 117 -9.50 11.74 4.08
CA GLY A 117 -10.40 10.60 3.92
C GLY A 117 -9.73 9.34 4.46
N GLY A 118 -10.47 8.54 5.20
CA GLY A 118 -9.97 7.28 5.73
C GLY A 118 -11.05 6.21 5.77
N HIS A 119 -10.90 5.17 4.96
CA HIS A 119 -11.80 4.01 4.93
C HIS A 119 -11.11 2.80 5.55
N ARG A 120 -11.70 2.23 6.62
CA ARG A 120 -11.18 1.02 7.26
C ARG A 120 -11.56 -0.21 6.47
N LEU A 121 -10.59 -1.08 6.22
CA LEU A 121 -10.78 -2.33 5.48
C LEU A 121 -10.85 -3.50 6.46
N TRP A 122 -11.78 -4.41 6.20
CA TRP A 122 -12.06 -5.55 7.08
C TRP A 122 -11.54 -6.87 6.52
N THR A 123 -11.33 -6.94 5.22
CA THR A 123 -10.95 -8.18 4.54
C THR A 123 -9.72 -8.02 3.65
N ALA A 124 -9.07 -9.13 3.33
CA ALA A 124 -7.99 -9.15 2.36
C ALA A 124 -8.49 -8.86 0.93
N ALA A 125 -9.73 -9.20 0.62
CA ALA A 125 -10.33 -8.92 -0.68
C ALA A 125 -10.53 -7.42 -0.88
N GLU A 126 -11.06 -6.69 0.13
CA GLU A 126 -11.16 -5.23 0.11
C GLU A 126 -9.79 -4.57 -0.06
N ALA A 127 -8.75 -5.08 0.60
CA ALA A 127 -7.40 -4.55 0.45
C ALA A 127 -6.84 -4.75 -0.96
N GLU A 128 -7.14 -5.87 -1.63
CA GLU A 128 -6.78 -6.12 -3.02
C GLU A 128 -7.51 -5.15 -3.97
N ASP A 129 -8.82 -4.95 -3.78
CA ASP A 129 -9.61 -4.01 -4.58
C ASP A 129 -9.13 -2.56 -4.40
N CYS A 130 -8.78 -2.17 -3.16
CA CYS A 130 -8.17 -0.86 -2.88
C CYS A 130 -6.80 -0.69 -3.54
N ALA A 131 -5.95 -1.70 -3.48
CA ALA A 131 -4.63 -1.65 -4.13
C ALA A 131 -4.76 -1.50 -5.64
N LEU A 132 -5.69 -2.23 -6.25
CA LEU A 132 -5.99 -2.11 -7.67
C LEU A 132 -6.58 -0.72 -8.02
N TYR A 133 -7.48 -0.19 -7.19
CA TYR A 133 -8.00 1.18 -7.35
C TYR A 133 -6.88 2.23 -7.32
N ILE A 134 -5.97 2.15 -6.33
CA ILE A 134 -4.82 3.04 -6.20
C ILE A 134 -3.93 2.96 -7.44
N PHE A 135 -3.66 1.74 -7.94
CA PHE A 135 -2.86 1.51 -9.14
C PHE A 135 -3.53 2.06 -10.40
N LEU A 136 -4.84 1.88 -10.57
CA LEU A 136 -5.57 2.28 -11.77
C LEU A 136 -5.88 3.77 -11.85
N THR A 137 -5.91 4.49 -10.72
CA THR A 137 -6.36 5.88 -10.67
C THR A 137 -5.66 6.80 -11.68
N PRO A 138 -4.33 6.82 -11.86
CA PRO A 138 -3.67 7.70 -12.82
C PRO A 138 -4.06 7.42 -14.28
N TYR A 139 -4.39 6.18 -14.61
CA TYR A 139 -4.81 5.79 -15.95
C TYR A 139 -6.28 6.16 -16.20
N ARG A 140 -7.15 5.90 -15.25
CA ARG A 140 -8.58 6.20 -15.33
C ARG A 140 -8.88 7.70 -15.32
N THR A 141 -8.01 8.50 -14.71
CA THR A 141 -8.09 9.97 -14.75
C THR A 141 -7.40 10.58 -15.98
N GLY A 142 -6.88 9.77 -16.89
CA GLY A 142 -6.26 10.23 -18.12
C GLY A 142 -4.90 10.90 -17.93
N LEU A 143 -4.26 10.75 -16.76
CA LEU A 143 -2.93 11.32 -16.51
C LEU A 143 -1.81 10.58 -17.23
N LEU A 144 -2.04 9.32 -17.58
CA LEU A 144 -1.07 8.47 -18.25
C LEU A 144 -1.72 7.49 -19.21
N ALA A 145 -1.03 7.21 -20.33
CA ALA A 145 -1.45 6.18 -21.27
C ALA A 145 -1.17 4.76 -20.69
N PRO A 146 -2.00 3.74 -21.05
CA PRO A 146 -1.90 2.39 -20.48
C PRO A 146 -0.60 1.65 -20.76
N ASP A 147 0.13 2.05 -21.81
CA ASP A 147 1.42 1.48 -22.22
C ASP A 147 2.61 2.01 -21.42
N LYS A 148 2.38 2.83 -20.40
CA LYS A 148 3.40 3.46 -19.58
C LYS A 148 3.19 3.14 -18.11
N THR A 149 4.27 3.19 -17.33
CA THR A 149 4.24 3.03 -15.87
C THR A 149 4.13 4.38 -15.18
N TRP A 150 3.18 4.50 -14.23
CA TRP A 150 3.01 5.73 -13.45
C TRP A 150 4.16 5.94 -12.46
N PRO A 151 4.96 7.00 -12.61
CA PRO A 151 6.14 7.21 -11.75
C PRO A 151 5.79 7.64 -10.31
N GLY A 152 4.53 7.97 -10.05
CA GLY A 152 4.01 8.28 -8.72
C GLY A 152 3.51 7.07 -7.93
N TYR A 153 3.52 5.87 -8.52
CA TYR A 153 3.13 4.63 -7.84
C TYR A 153 4.32 3.99 -7.12
N TRP A 154 4.06 3.47 -5.93
CA TRP A 154 5.03 2.67 -5.19
C TRP A 154 4.32 1.62 -4.34
N ALA A 155 4.84 0.39 -4.39
CA ALA A 155 4.50 -0.71 -3.51
C ALA A 155 5.81 -1.40 -3.09
N PRO A 156 6.06 -1.61 -1.78
CA PRO A 156 7.30 -2.26 -1.32
C PRO A 156 7.38 -3.73 -1.73
N ASN A 157 6.25 -4.42 -1.79
CA ASN A 157 6.14 -5.84 -2.15
C ASN A 157 4.97 -6.00 -3.14
N PRO A 158 5.12 -5.60 -4.41
CA PRO A 158 4.03 -5.62 -5.38
C PRO A 158 3.50 -7.04 -5.64
N GLU A 159 4.33 -8.06 -5.49
CA GLU A 159 3.99 -9.47 -5.63
C GLU A 159 2.94 -9.96 -4.62
N ASN A 160 2.69 -9.23 -3.55
CA ASN A 160 1.63 -9.54 -2.59
C ASN A 160 0.22 -9.26 -3.15
N PHE A 161 0.13 -8.53 -4.26
CA PHE A 161 -1.14 -8.23 -4.93
C PHE A 161 -1.31 -9.12 -6.16
N ARG A 162 -2.43 -9.84 -6.24
CA ARG A 162 -2.73 -10.78 -7.33
C ARG A 162 -2.81 -10.09 -8.69
N PHE A 163 -3.32 -8.84 -8.73
CA PHE A 163 -3.45 -8.10 -9.98
C PHE A 163 -2.10 -7.83 -10.66
N THR A 164 -0.98 -7.83 -9.93
CA THR A 164 0.34 -7.56 -10.52
C THR A 164 0.79 -8.64 -11.51
N SER A 165 0.28 -9.86 -11.39
CA SER A 165 0.54 -10.95 -12.34
C SER A 165 -0.18 -10.79 -13.69
N ALA A 166 -1.17 -9.89 -13.77
CA ALA A 166 -1.97 -9.61 -14.96
C ALA A 166 -1.66 -8.24 -15.59
N LEU A 167 -0.58 -7.57 -15.16
CA LEU A 167 -0.10 -6.34 -15.78
C LEU A 167 0.35 -6.61 -17.23
N ASN A 168 0.21 -5.59 -18.07
CA ASN A 168 0.74 -5.66 -19.44
C ASN A 168 2.29 -5.71 -19.45
N PRO A 169 2.95 -6.03 -20.59
CA PRO A 169 4.41 -6.12 -20.64
C PRO A 169 5.17 -4.84 -20.27
N SER A 170 4.50 -3.68 -20.33
CA SER A 170 5.07 -2.38 -19.91
C SER A 170 4.87 -2.08 -18.42
N GLY A 171 4.25 -3.00 -17.66
CA GLY A 171 3.89 -2.80 -16.26
C GLY A 171 2.68 -1.88 -16.05
N GLY A 172 1.93 -1.58 -17.10
CA GLY A 172 0.67 -0.85 -17.05
C GLY A 172 -0.54 -1.78 -16.84
N PRO A 173 -1.75 -1.22 -16.77
CA PRO A 173 -2.97 -1.99 -16.56
C PRO A 173 -3.31 -2.89 -17.76
N ALA A 174 -4.02 -3.98 -17.48
CA ALA A 174 -4.70 -4.72 -18.52
C ALA A 174 -5.83 -3.85 -19.13
N GLU A 175 -6.04 -3.95 -20.45
CA GLU A 175 -6.95 -3.07 -21.17
C GLU A 175 -8.40 -3.18 -20.66
N GLU A 176 -8.85 -4.38 -20.33
CA GLU A 176 -10.19 -4.63 -19.80
C GLU A 176 -10.47 -3.91 -18.47
N TRP A 177 -9.45 -3.62 -17.65
CA TRP A 177 -9.65 -2.92 -16.37
C TRP A 177 -10.03 -1.45 -16.55
N LEU A 178 -9.60 -0.84 -17.65
CA LEU A 178 -9.92 0.56 -17.95
C LEU A 178 -11.36 0.71 -18.45
N ALA A 179 -11.92 -0.36 -19.00
CA ALA A 179 -13.32 -0.42 -19.44
C ALA A 179 -14.31 -0.69 -18.29
N TRP A 180 -13.82 -0.99 -17.08
CA TRP A 180 -14.73 -1.25 -15.96
C TRP A 180 -15.54 0.00 -15.58
N PRO A 181 -16.83 -0.18 -15.22
CA PRO A 181 -17.68 0.93 -14.86
C PRO A 181 -17.14 1.66 -13.61
N GLU A 182 -17.41 2.97 -13.53
CA GLU A 182 -16.95 3.80 -12.40
C GLU A 182 -17.49 3.34 -11.05
N ASP A 183 -18.71 2.78 -11.03
CA ASP A 183 -19.36 2.31 -9.80
C ASP A 183 -18.67 1.11 -9.15
N ARG A 184 -17.82 0.37 -9.87
CA ARG A 184 -17.02 -0.70 -9.27
C ARG A 184 -16.22 -0.24 -8.06
N PHE A 185 -15.75 1.01 -8.06
CA PHE A 185 -14.93 1.58 -6.99
C PHE A 185 -15.64 2.72 -6.24
N LYS A 186 -16.94 2.94 -6.48
CA LYS A 186 -17.68 4.03 -5.82
C LYS A 186 -17.64 3.95 -4.30
N ALA A 187 -17.78 2.76 -3.74
CA ALA A 187 -17.69 2.56 -2.29
C ALA A 187 -16.34 3.02 -1.73
N LEU A 188 -15.25 2.87 -2.50
CA LEU A 188 -13.90 3.28 -2.11
C LEU A 188 -13.65 4.77 -2.34
N ALA A 189 -14.34 5.39 -3.31
CA ALA A 189 -14.13 6.79 -3.71
C ALA A 189 -14.98 7.78 -2.88
N HIS A 190 -16.11 7.33 -2.32
CA HIS A 190 -17.04 8.21 -1.58
C HIS A 190 -16.76 8.29 -0.09
N GLU A 191 -15.95 7.41 0.46
CA GLU A 191 -15.54 7.38 1.86
C GLU A 191 -14.09 7.85 2.06
N ALA A 192 -13.47 8.31 0.98
CA ALA A 192 -12.09 8.80 0.97
C ALA A 192 -12.05 10.34 0.95
#